data_243dcc2f9c2a36d378bb0119f4b1e442
#
_entry.id   243dcc2f9c2a36d378bb0119f4b1e442
#
_cell.length_a   1.000
_cell.length_b   1.000
_cell.length_c   1.000
_cell.angle_alpha   90.00
_cell.angle_beta   90.00
_cell.angle_gamma   90.00
#
_symmetry.space_group_name_H-M   'P 1'
#
loop_
_entity.id
_entity.type
_entity.pdbx_description
1 polymer ?
#
loop_
_entity_poly.entity_id
_entity_poly.type
_entity_poly.pdbx_seq_one_letter_code
_entity_poly.pdbx_strand_id
1 'polypeptide(L)'
;MNRLRAVTGTLLATATVVAAATLGVATPAAATLGVATPAAATLGVATPAAATLGVATPGVVTPGVVTPAAAAPAGLPGMDVSSYQGNVNWSAAWNNGARFAYVKATEGTYYTNPYFAQQYNGSYNVGMIRGAYHFARPDTTTGAAQANYLVDHGGGWSKDGRTLPAALDIEYNPYGATCYGLSQSAMRSWISSFVNQYQARTGRWATIYTTADWWTTCTGNYSGFAATNPLWIARYAGTVGTLPAGWSTYSFWQWASSGTFPGDQNIWNGTLDRLRVLACNGPC
;
A
#
# COMPACT_ATOMS: atom_id res chain seq x y z
N MET A 1 -61.15 14.37 -42.01
CA MET A 1 -61.96 13.13 -41.78
C MET A 1 -61.07 12.05 -41.31
N ASN A 2 -61.26 11.59 -40.10
CA ASN A 2 -61.01 10.28 -39.45
C ASN A 2 -60.38 10.43 -38.06
N ARG A 3 -61.29 10.45 -37.14
CA ARG A 3 -61.64 9.48 -36.08
C ARG A 3 -60.51 9.19 -35.07
N LEU A 4 -60.65 9.88 -33.94
CA LEU A 4 -60.12 9.45 -32.61
C LEU A 4 -60.76 8.14 -32.21
N ARG A 5 -59.91 7.22 -31.67
CA ARG A 5 -60.35 6.11 -30.82
C ARG A 5 -59.73 6.28 -29.45
N ALA A 6 -60.59 6.55 -28.48
CA ALA A 6 -60.28 6.49 -27.06
C ALA A 6 -60.18 5.01 -26.62
N VAL A 7 -59.16 4.66 -25.88
CA VAL A 7 -59.03 3.42 -25.16
C VAL A 7 -59.06 3.72 -23.63
N THR A 8 -60.17 3.36 -23.04
CA THR A 8 -60.37 3.38 -21.60
C THR A 8 -59.67 2.18 -20.99
N GLY A 9 -58.62 2.43 -20.19
CA GLY A 9 -57.93 1.41 -19.41
C GLY A 9 -58.35 1.52 -17.94
N THR A 10 -58.94 0.46 -17.44
CA THR A 10 -59.45 0.26 -16.08
C THR A 10 -58.29 0.13 -15.10
N LEU A 11 -58.22 0.99 -14.07
CA LEU A 11 -57.29 0.83 -12.94
C LEU A 11 -57.83 -0.28 -12.00
N LEU A 12 -57.08 -1.34 -11.83
CA LEU A 12 -57.21 -2.28 -10.70
C LEU A 12 -56.33 -1.77 -9.56
N ALA A 13 -56.94 -1.38 -8.47
CA ALA A 13 -56.29 -1.10 -7.19
C ALA A 13 -56.05 -2.42 -6.44
N THR A 14 -54.78 -2.80 -6.25
CA THR A 14 -54.41 -3.90 -5.34
C THR A 14 -54.10 -3.32 -3.97
N ALA A 15 -54.92 -3.69 -2.99
CA ALA A 15 -54.69 -3.37 -1.59
C ALA A 15 -53.58 -4.24 -1.01
N THR A 16 -52.49 -3.62 -0.56
CA THR A 16 -51.40 -4.30 0.17
C THR A 16 -51.75 -4.31 1.67
N VAL A 17 -51.92 -5.51 2.22
CA VAL A 17 -52.07 -5.74 3.65
C VAL A 17 -50.70 -5.60 4.31
N VAL A 18 -50.55 -4.62 5.20
CA VAL A 18 -49.39 -4.45 6.05
C VAL A 18 -49.56 -5.31 7.28
N ALA A 19 -48.80 -6.38 7.42
CA ALA A 19 -48.70 -7.15 8.66
C ALA A 19 -47.76 -6.44 9.62
N ALA A 20 -48.28 -6.01 10.76
CA ALA A 20 -47.48 -5.46 11.85
C ALA A 20 -46.75 -6.60 12.59
N ALA A 21 -45.43 -6.62 12.50
CA ALA A 21 -44.59 -7.50 13.32
C ALA A 21 -44.29 -6.79 14.66
N THR A 22 -44.75 -7.38 15.76
CA THR A 22 -44.43 -6.95 17.12
C THR A 22 -42.98 -7.31 17.45
N LEU A 23 -42.17 -6.30 17.66
CA LEU A 23 -40.79 -6.43 18.16
C LEU A 23 -40.84 -6.80 19.65
N GLY A 24 -40.49 -8.05 19.97
CA GLY A 24 -40.19 -8.49 21.33
C GLY A 24 -38.87 -7.86 21.80
N VAL A 25 -38.95 -7.06 22.85
CA VAL A 25 -37.79 -6.49 23.53
C VAL A 25 -37.14 -7.60 24.38
N ALA A 26 -35.96 -8.08 23.96
CA ALA A 26 -35.16 -8.96 24.78
C ALA A 26 -34.29 -8.09 25.73
N THR A 27 -34.48 -8.31 27.04
CA THR A 27 -33.66 -7.72 28.09
C THR A 27 -32.23 -8.31 28.05
N PRO A 28 -31.17 -7.49 28.14
CA PRO A 28 -29.82 -8.02 28.20
C PRO A 28 -29.53 -8.64 29.57
N ALA A 29 -29.02 -9.87 29.58
CA ALA A 29 -28.48 -10.52 30.76
C ALA A 29 -27.22 -9.80 31.23
N ALA A 30 -27.20 -9.43 32.52
CA ALA A 30 -26.03 -8.82 33.14
C ALA A 30 -24.87 -9.85 33.20
N ALA A 31 -23.79 -9.57 32.48
CA ALA A 31 -22.52 -10.29 32.62
C ALA A 31 -21.80 -9.75 33.84
N THR A 32 -21.61 -10.60 34.87
CA THR A 32 -20.78 -10.30 36.03
C THR A 32 -19.32 -10.32 35.60
N LEU A 33 -18.66 -9.15 35.69
CA LEU A 33 -17.22 -9.01 35.54
C LEU A 33 -16.52 -9.68 36.74
N GLY A 34 -15.92 -10.83 36.51
CA GLY A 34 -14.97 -11.42 37.44
C GLY A 34 -13.67 -10.62 37.48
N VAL A 35 -13.42 -9.95 38.59
CA VAL A 35 -12.16 -9.25 38.86
C VAL A 35 -11.10 -10.33 39.14
N ALA A 36 -10.17 -10.55 38.24
CA ALA A 36 -8.98 -11.33 38.47
C ALA A 36 -7.97 -10.51 39.29
N THR A 37 -7.67 -10.95 40.50
CA THR A 37 -6.61 -10.39 41.34
C THR A 37 -5.23 -10.72 40.72
N PRO A 38 -4.30 -9.75 40.61
CA PRO A 38 -2.95 -10.06 40.14
C PRO A 38 -2.18 -10.79 41.23
N ALA A 39 -1.54 -11.91 40.83
CA ALA A 39 -0.59 -12.66 41.68
C ALA A 39 0.63 -11.78 41.99
N ALA A 40 0.96 -11.65 43.28
CA ALA A 40 2.13 -10.95 43.74
C ALA A 40 3.39 -11.67 43.27
N ALA A 41 4.20 -11.02 42.44
CA ALA A 41 5.56 -11.46 42.12
C ALA A 41 6.47 -11.14 43.31
N THR A 42 7.00 -12.14 43.98
CA THR A 42 8.03 -12.02 45.00
C THR A 42 9.35 -11.59 44.35
N LEU A 43 9.78 -10.37 44.66
CA LEU A 43 11.11 -9.85 44.32
C LEU A 43 12.15 -10.61 45.16
N GLY A 44 12.90 -11.51 44.54
CA GLY A 44 14.10 -12.08 45.10
C GLY A 44 15.21 -11.03 45.20
N VAL A 45 15.58 -10.65 46.42
CA VAL A 45 16.73 -9.78 46.69
C VAL A 45 18.01 -10.57 46.42
N ALA A 46 18.70 -10.27 45.34
CA ALA A 46 20.05 -10.79 45.12
C ALA A 46 21.06 -9.97 45.92
N THR A 47 21.80 -10.62 46.81
CA THR A 47 22.93 -10.05 47.53
C THR A 47 24.07 -9.66 46.58
N PRO A 48 24.68 -8.49 46.70
CA PRO A 48 25.78 -8.10 45.81
C PRO A 48 27.05 -8.88 46.19
N ALA A 49 27.59 -9.61 45.21
CA ALA A 49 28.95 -10.16 45.34
C ALA A 49 29.97 -9.01 45.29
N ALA A 50 30.93 -9.02 46.19
CA ALA A 50 32.01 -8.06 46.26
C ALA A 50 32.82 -8.03 44.95
N ALA A 51 32.78 -6.92 44.24
CA ALA A 51 33.61 -6.70 43.06
C ALA A 51 35.01 -6.30 43.52
N THR A 52 35.99 -7.13 43.24
CA THR A 52 37.41 -6.76 43.33
C THR A 52 37.70 -5.73 42.24
N LEU A 53 38.20 -4.57 42.69
CA LEU A 53 38.70 -3.51 41.80
C LEU A 53 39.94 -3.99 41.04
N GLY A 54 39.74 -4.51 39.83
CA GLY A 54 40.79 -4.69 38.84
C GLY A 54 41.08 -3.32 38.20
N VAL A 55 42.33 -2.89 38.27
CA VAL A 55 42.82 -1.70 37.54
C VAL A 55 42.71 -1.96 36.07
N ALA A 56 41.74 -1.32 35.41
CA ALA A 56 41.57 -1.39 33.94
C ALA A 56 42.69 -0.58 33.30
N THR A 57 43.55 -1.22 32.54
CA THR A 57 44.44 -0.57 31.57
C THR A 57 43.60 0.20 30.55
N PRO A 58 44.00 1.40 30.12
CA PRO A 58 43.26 2.13 29.08
C PRO A 58 43.23 1.30 27.80
N GLY A 59 42.07 0.70 27.45
CA GLY A 59 41.86 0.04 26.21
C GLY A 59 41.91 1.08 25.08
N VAL A 60 42.76 0.82 24.10
CA VAL A 60 42.78 1.58 22.84
C VAL A 60 41.40 1.38 22.21
N VAL A 61 40.57 2.43 22.22
CA VAL A 61 39.30 2.46 21.49
C VAL A 61 39.67 2.53 20.01
N THR A 62 39.68 1.40 19.33
CA THR A 62 39.73 1.38 17.86
C THR A 62 38.49 2.12 17.37
N PRO A 63 38.64 3.15 16.51
CA PRO A 63 37.49 3.79 15.88
C PRO A 63 36.69 2.71 15.16
N GLY A 64 35.41 2.53 15.54
CA GLY A 64 34.52 1.62 14.83
C GLY A 64 34.55 1.99 13.36
N VAL A 65 34.82 1.00 12.51
CA VAL A 65 34.70 1.17 11.05
C VAL A 65 33.24 1.47 10.78
N VAL A 66 32.91 2.74 10.59
CA VAL A 66 31.61 3.16 10.07
C VAL A 66 31.58 2.66 8.62
N THR A 67 30.93 1.53 8.38
CA THR A 67 30.64 1.11 7.01
C THR A 67 29.84 2.22 6.35
N PRO A 68 30.31 2.83 5.27
CA PRO A 68 29.53 3.85 4.58
C PRO A 68 28.18 3.24 4.19
N ALA A 69 27.11 3.99 4.40
CA ALA A 69 25.79 3.59 3.88
C ALA A 69 25.96 3.28 2.38
N ALA A 70 25.38 2.16 1.93
CA ALA A 70 25.46 1.79 0.53
C ALA A 70 25.03 2.99 -0.34
N ALA A 71 25.83 3.33 -1.34
CA ALA A 71 25.49 4.41 -2.25
C ALA A 71 24.16 4.10 -2.94
N ALA A 72 23.29 5.10 -3.07
CA ALA A 72 22.03 4.95 -3.77
C ALA A 72 22.26 4.41 -5.19
N PRO A 73 21.45 3.46 -5.67
CA PRO A 73 21.52 2.98 -7.04
C PRO A 73 21.31 4.12 -8.05
N ALA A 74 21.78 3.93 -9.29
CA ALA A 74 21.56 4.89 -10.37
C ALA A 74 20.04 4.98 -10.72
N GLY A 75 19.57 6.19 -10.97
CA GLY A 75 18.16 6.48 -11.31
C GLY A 75 17.69 7.77 -10.69
N LEU A 76 16.42 8.13 -10.93
CA LEU A 76 15.81 9.28 -10.32
C LEU A 76 15.35 8.93 -8.90
N PRO A 77 15.84 9.62 -7.85
CA PRO A 77 15.51 9.27 -6.48
C PRO A 77 14.09 9.69 -6.09
N GLY A 78 13.47 8.87 -5.28
CA GLY A 78 12.16 9.08 -4.68
C GLY A 78 11.98 8.27 -3.42
N MET A 79 10.78 8.26 -2.91
CA MET A 79 10.44 7.65 -1.65
C MET A 79 9.02 7.11 -1.64
N ASP A 80 8.71 6.23 -0.69
CA ASP A 80 7.33 5.95 -0.35
C ASP A 80 7.09 6.09 1.14
N VAL A 81 5.86 6.47 1.48
CA VAL A 81 5.46 6.79 2.85
C VAL A 81 4.07 6.26 3.16
N SER A 82 3.85 6.03 4.45
CA SER A 82 2.56 5.63 5.00
C SER A 82 2.24 6.45 6.26
N SER A 83 1.28 6.00 7.05
CA SER A 83 0.99 6.60 8.35
C SER A 83 2.15 6.53 9.35
N TYR A 84 3.10 5.62 9.15
CA TYR A 84 4.28 5.50 10.01
C TYR A 84 5.16 6.75 10.00
N GLN A 85 5.20 7.48 8.88
CA GLN A 85 5.98 8.71 8.74
C GLN A 85 5.23 9.94 9.28
N GLY A 86 3.94 9.83 9.58
CA GLY A 86 3.14 10.96 10.05
C GLY A 86 3.15 12.14 9.06
N ASN A 87 3.27 13.36 9.60
CA ASN A 87 3.47 14.55 8.77
C ASN A 87 4.91 14.61 8.24
N VAL A 88 5.04 14.67 6.92
CA VAL A 88 6.33 14.66 6.22
C VAL A 88 6.78 16.09 5.91
N ASN A 89 8.07 16.38 6.15
CA ASN A 89 8.70 17.61 5.68
C ASN A 89 9.11 17.46 4.19
N TRP A 90 8.18 17.76 3.31
CA TRP A 90 8.36 17.60 1.87
C TRP A 90 9.41 18.51 1.27
N SER A 91 9.56 19.74 1.82
CA SER A 91 10.62 20.67 1.39
C SER A 91 12.00 20.10 1.66
N ALA A 92 12.21 19.49 2.84
CA ALA A 92 13.46 18.81 3.14
C ALA A 92 13.71 17.62 2.21
N ALA A 93 12.71 16.78 1.95
CA ALA A 93 12.85 15.66 1.03
C ALA A 93 13.20 16.11 -0.41
N TRP A 94 12.54 17.17 -0.89
CA TRP A 94 12.84 17.78 -2.20
C TRP A 94 14.26 18.32 -2.27
N ASN A 95 14.69 19.08 -1.25
CA ASN A 95 16.03 19.66 -1.19
C ASN A 95 17.12 18.59 -1.09
N ASN A 96 16.81 17.45 -0.47
CA ASN A 96 17.69 16.28 -0.42
C ASN A 96 17.68 15.45 -1.71
N GLY A 97 16.91 15.85 -2.73
CA GLY A 97 16.96 15.24 -4.06
C GLY A 97 15.79 14.35 -4.45
N ALA A 98 14.81 14.09 -3.58
CA ALA A 98 13.62 13.33 -3.95
C ALA A 98 12.83 14.06 -5.06
N ARG A 99 12.37 13.33 -6.07
CA ARG A 99 11.63 13.88 -7.21
C ARG A 99 10.27 13.22 -7.42
N PHE A 100 10.04 12.08 -6.80
CA PHE A 100 8.74 11.43 -6.78
C PHE A 100 8.45 10.80 -5.44
N ALA A 101 7.17 10.53 -5.19
CA ALA A 101 6.70 9.83 -4.00
C ALA A 101 5.51 8.91 -4.31
N TYR A 102 5.47 7.75 -3.66
CA TYR A 102 4.24 6.99 -3.49
C TYR A 102 3.74 7.14 -2.06
N VAL A 103 2.43 7.33 -1.88
CA VAL A 103 1.80 7.57 -0.59
C VAL A 103 0.73 6.53 -0.33
N LYS A 104 0.81 5.79 0.79
CA LYS A 104 -0.26 4.86 1.19
C LYS A 104 -1.58 5.62 1.29
N ALA A 105 -2.58 5.19 0.51
CA ALA A 105 -3.92 5.72 0.62
C ALA A 105 -4.79 4.81 1.47
N THR A 106 -4.79 3.52 1.14
CA THR A 106 -5.75 2.55 1.67
C THR A 106 -5.12 1.18 1.93
N GLU A 107 -5.82 0.36 2.74
CA GLU A 107 -5.54 -1.06 2.92
C GLU A 107 -6.88 -1.83 3.00
N GLY A 108 -7.01 -2.93 2.27
CA GLY A 108 -8.28 -3.65 2.18
C GLY A 108 -9.42 -2.71 1.78
N THR A 109 -10.59 -2.85 2.44
CA THR A 109 -11.71 -1.91 2.30
C THR A 109 -12.11 -1.29 3.65
N TYR A 110 -11.15 -1.23 4.59
CA TYR A 110 -11.41 -0.84 5.98
C TYR A 110 -10.48 0.23 6.52
N TYR A 111 -9.34 0.48 5.86
CA TYR A 111 -8.34 1.43 6.35
C TYR A 111 -8.05 2.52 5.31
N THR A 112 -7.97 3.75 5.79
CA THR A 112 -7.44 4.91 5.07
C THR A 112 -6.31 5.54 5.88
N ASN A 113 -5.26 5.99 5.21
CA ASN A 113 -4.14 6.66 5.87
C ASN A 113 -4.56 8.04 6.40
N PRO A 114 -4.55 8.30 7.71
CA PRO A 114 -4.99 9.58 8.28
C PRO A 114 -4.09 10.76 7.87
N TYR A 115 -2.87 10.50 7.41
CA TYR A 115 -1.94 11.52 6.93
C TYR A 115 -1.95 11.68 5.41
N PHE A 116 -2.83 10.94 4.69
CA PHE A 116 -2.83 10.91 3.22
C PHE A 116 -2.91 12.32 2.61
N ALA A 117 -3.80 13.16 3.09
CA ALA A 117 -3.98 14.51 2.54
C ALA A 117 -2.71 15.36 2.68
N GLN A 118 -2.07 15.34 3.85
CA GLN A 118 -0.80 16.06 4.07
C GLN A 118 0.32 15.50 3.20
N GLN A 119 0.43 14.18 3.14
CA GLN A 119 1.49 13.51 2.41
C GLN A 119 1.32 13.68 0.90
N TYR A 120 0.13 13.45 0.37
CA TYR A 120 -0.15 13.48 -1.07
C TYR A 120 -0.15 14.90 -1.64
N ASN A 121 -0.76 15.86 -0.94
CA ASN A 121 -0.77 17.26 -1.37
C ASN A 121 0.56 17.94 -1.09
N GLY A 122 1.21 17.62 0.03
CA GLY A 122 2.51 18.18 0.38
C GLY A 122 3.61 17.81 -0.62
N SER A 123 3.66 16.56 -1.07
CA SER A 123 4.59 16.13 -2.13
C SER A 123 4.31 16.85 -3.45
N TYR A 124 3.05 17.04 -3.82
CA TYR A 124 2.67 17.81 -5.00
C TYR A 124 3.11 19.27 -4.90
N ASN A 125 2.90 19.93 -3.76
CA ASN A 125 3.14 21.35 -3.57
C ASN A 125 4.62 21.72 -3.71
N VAL A 126 5.55 20.80 -3.36
CA VAL A 126 6.99 21.01 -3.57
C VAL A 126 7.46 20.67 -4.97
N GLY A 127 6.60 20.16 -5.85
CA GLY A 127 6.94 19.88 -7.25
C GLY A 127 7.18 18.41 -7.58
N MET A 128 7.01 17.49 -6.64
CA MET A 128 7.18 16.05 -6.91
C MET A 128 6.08 15.51 -7.82
N ILE A 129 6.43 14.50 -8.61
CA ILE A 129 5.48 13.59 -9.23
C ILE A 129 5.08 12.58 -8.16
N ARG A 130 3.78 12.37 -7.92
CA ARG A 130 3.33 11.47 -6.85
C ARG A 130 2.25 10.51 -7.33
N GLY A 131 2.17 9.36 -6.64
CA GLY A 131 1.12 8.37 -6.78
C GLY A 131 0.60 7.93 -5.42
N ALA A 132 -0.58 7.35 -5.41
CA ALA A 132 -1.11 6.66 -4.25
C ALA A 132 -0.78 5.18 -4.31
N TYR A 133 -0.69 4.47 -3.17
CA TYR A 133 -0.66 3.03 -3.18
C TYR A 133 -1.70 2.41 -2.23
N HIS A 134 -2.07 1.19 -2.56
CA HIS A 134 -3.04 0.38 -1.85
C HIS A 134 -2.37 -0.89 -1.34
N PHE A 135 -2.36 -1.10 -0.04
CA PHE A 135 -1.93 -2.38 0.53
C PHE A 135 -3.04 -3.42 0.37
N ALA A 136 -2.75 -4.46 -0.38
CA ALA A 136 -3.72 -5.49 -0.72
C ALA A 136 -4.03 -6.42 0.45
N ARG A 137 -5.30 -6.77 0.60
CA ARG A 137 -5.80 -7.78 1.54
C ARG A 137 -6.68 -8.79 0.79
N PRO A 138 -6.06 -9.69 0.00
CA PRO A 138 -6.80 -10.70 -0.78
C PRO A 138 -7.69 -11.62 0.05
N ASP A 139 -7.39 -11.78 1.33
CA ASP A 139 -8.16 -12.57 2.30
C ASP A 139 -9.42 -11.89 2.81
N THR A 140 -9.64 -10.60 2.54
CA THR A 140 -10.78 -9.87 3.11
C THR A 140 -11.88 -9.59 2.09
N THR A 141 -11.54 -9.15 0.88
CA THR A 141 -12.51 -8.82 -0.17
C THR A 141 -11.92 -9.04 -1.57
N THR A 142 -12.75 -8.90 -2.61
CA THR A 142 -12.32 -9.06 -4.00
C THR A 142 -11.38 -7.93 -4.45
N GLY A 143 -10.54 -8.23 -5.46
CA GLY A 143 -9.65 -7.22 -6.04
C GLY A 143 -10.41 -6.00 -6.58
N ALA A 144 -11.54 -6.21 -7.26
CA ALA A 144 -12.38 -5.11 -7.78
C ALA A 144 -12.94 -4.21 -6.66
N ALA A 145 -13.36 -4.79 -5.54
CA ALA A 145 -13.85 -4.01 -4.40
C ALA A 145 -12.72 -3.13 -3.81
N GLN A 146 -11.51 -3.68 -3.69
CA GLN A 146 -10.36 -2.93 -3.18
C GLN A 146 -9.87 -1.86 -4.16
N ALA A 147 -9.91 -2.12 -5.47
CA ALA A 147 -9.61 -1.11 -6.48
C ALA A 147 -10.61 0.06 -6.45
N ASN A 148 -11.91 -0.22 -6.29
CA ASN A 148 -12.91 0.82 -6.10
C ASN A 148 -12.63 1.64 -4.84
N TYR A 149 -12.37 0.96 -3.72
CA TYR A 149 -12.07 1.62 -2.45
C TYR A 149 -10.85 2.54 -2.57
N LEU A 150 -9.77 2.09 -3.22
CA LEU A 150 -8.60 2.91 -3.50
C LEU A 150 -8.96 4.18 -4.29
N VAL A 151 -9.69 4.04 -5.40
CA VAL A 151 -10.06 5.18 -6.26
C VAL A 151 -10.94 6.18 -5.53
N ASP A 152 -11.88 5.70 -4.72
CA ASP A 152 -12.81 6.54 -3.94
C ASP A 152 -12.10 7.27 -2.78
N HIS A 153 -10.89 6.81 -2.38
CA HIS A 153 -10.10 7.38 -1.28
C HIS A 153 -8.74 7.96 -1.72
N GLY A 154 -8.69 8.54 -2.91
CA GLY A 154 -7.55 9.32 -3.37
C GLY A 154 -6.59 8.61 -4.32
N GLY A 155 -6.83 7.34 -4.66
CA GLY A 155 -6.04 6.58 -5.64
C GLY A 155 -6.43 6.82 -7.10
N GLY A 156 -7.27 7.80 -7.39
CA GLY A 156 -7.62 8.19 -8.77
C GLY A 156 -6.41 8.73 -9.54
N TRP A 157 -6.57 8.85 -10.86
CA TRP A 157 -5.56 9.42 -11.73
C TRP A 157 -6.07 10.64 -12.48
N SER A 158 -5.18 11.61 -12.70
CA SER A 158 -5.43 12.79 -13.56
C SER A 158 -4.26 13.02 -14.51
N LYS A 159 -4.57 13.48 -15.72
CA LYS A 159 -3.56 13.79 -16.74
C LYS A 159 -2.97 15.19 -16.49
N ASP A 160 -2.33 15.36 -15.34
CA ASP A 160 -1.72 16.62 -14.92
C ASP A 160 -0.18 16.63 -15.05
N GLY A 161 0.40 15.54 -15.56
CA GLY A 161 1.85 15.36 -15.67
C GLY A 161 2.56 15.10 -14.35
N ARG A 162 1.80 15.01 -13.24
CA ARG A 162 2.33 14.90 -11.88
C ARG A 162 1.63 13.84 -11.03
N THR A 163 0.60 13.16 -11.59
CA THR A 163 -0.11 12.07 -10.95
C THR A 163 0.27 10.75 -11.62
N LEU A 164 0.97 9.89 -10.89
CA LEU A 164 1.28 8.52 -11.32
C LEU A 164 0.03 7.64 -11.26
N PRO A 165 -0.06 6.59 -12.08
CA PRO A 165 -1.00 5.51 -11.80
C PRO A 165 -0.78 5.00 -10.39
N ALA A 166 -1.86 4.73 -9.66
CA ALA A 166 -1.70 4.17 -8.32
C ALA A 166 -1.03 2.80 -8.37
N ALA A 167 -0.40 2.42 -7.26
CA ALA A 167 0.23 1.12 -7.13
C ALA A 167 -0.65 0.15 -6.33
N LEU A 168 -0.73 -1.07 -6.82
CA LEU A 168 -1.15 -2.24 -6.08
C LEU A 168 0.06 -2.78 -5.33
N ASP A 169 0.08 -2.63 -4.02
CA ASP A 169 1.06 -3.22 -3.13
C ASP A 169 0.56 -4.62 -2.74
N ILE A 170 1.16 -5.64 -3.37
CA ILE A 170 0.81 -7.04 -3.18
C ILE A 170 2.05 -7.84 -2.78
N GLU A 171 2.14 -8.15 -1.50
CA GLU A 171 3.31 -8.73 -0.87
C GLU A 171 2.94 -9.68 0.28
N TYR A 172 3.92 -10.01 1.13
CA TYR A 172 3.73 -10.89 2.29
C TYR A 172 2.60 -10.42 3.19
N ASN A 173 1.72 -11.35 3.57
CA ASN A 173 0.65 -11.06 4.51
C ASN A 173 1.20 -10.88 5.94
N PRO A 174 1.16 -9.67 6.52
CA PRO A 174 1.66 -9.46 7.88
C PRO A 174 0.73 -10.00 8.96
N TYR A 175 -0.47 -10.47 8.58
CA TYR A 175 -1.52 -10.89 9.51
C TYR A 175 -1.77 -12.40 9.49
N GLY A 176 -1.12 -13.16 8.61
CA GLY A 176 -1.38 -14.60 8.48
C GLY A 176 -0.53 -15.28 7.40
N ALA A 177 -1.12 -16.29 6.73
CA ALA A 177 -0.41 -17.05 5.71
C ALA A 177 0.12 -16.14 4.59
N THR A 178 1.37 -16.34 4.18
CA THR A 178 2.12 -15.51 3.22
C THR A 178 1.33 -15.14 1.96
N CYS A 179 0.58 -16.10 1.41
CA CYS A 179 -0.24 -15.90 0.20
C CYS A 179 -1.73 -15.71 0.53
N TYR A 180 -2.07 -15.19 1.72
CA TYR A 180 -3.45 -14.89 2.12
C TYR A 180 -4.41 -16.09 2.08
N GLY A 181 -3.87 -17.31 2.18
CA GLY A 181 -4.65 -18.56 2.05
C GLY A 181 -5.10 -18.89 0.63
N LEU A 182 -4.67 -18.13 -0.37
CA LEU A 182 -5.04 -18.34 -1.77
C LEU A 182 -4.06 -19.27 -2.49
N SER A 183 -4.59 -20.09 -3.40
CA SER A 183 -3.76 -20.78 -4.38
C SER A 183 -3.17 -19.79 -5.39
N GLN A 184 -2.10 -20.19 -6.09
CA GLN A 184 -1.48 -19.35 -7.11
C GLN A 184 -2.47 -18.89 -8.20
N SER A 185 -3.38 -19.77 -8.63
CA SER A 185 -4.41 -19.40 -9.61
C SER A 185 -5.42 -18.41 -9.06
N ALA A 186 -5.88 -18.60 -7.82
CA ALA A 186 -6.78 -17.67 -7.15
C ALA A 186 -6.13 -16.29 -6.92
N MET A 187 -4.85 -16.26 -6.54
CA MET A 187 -4.09 -15.02 -6.40
C MET A 187 -3.98 -14.27 -7.72
N ARG A 188 -3.64 -14.95 -8.82
CA ARG A 188 -3.63 -14.35 -10.17
C ARG A 188 -4.99 -13.78 -10.57
N SER A 189 -6.07 -14.50 -10.29
CA SER A 189 -7.43 -14.02 -10.57
C SER A 189 -7.78 -12.80 -9.71
N TRP A 190 -7.35 -12.78 -8.45
CA TRP A 190 -7.56 -11.64 -7.55
C TRP A 190 -6.82 -10.38 -8.06
N ILE A 191 -5.51 -10.51 -8.40
CA ILE A 191 -4.71 -9.42 -8.97
C ILE A 191 -5.34 -8.92 -10.27
N SER A 192 -5.75 -9.84 -11.17
CA SER A 192 -6.44 -9.49 -12.42
C SER A 192 -7.72 -8.68 -12.16
N SER A 193 -8.52 -9.10 -11.18
CA SER A 193 -9.72 -8.37 -10.77
C SER A 193 -9.43 -6.96 -10.31
N PHE A 194 -8.36 -6.74 -9.55
CA PHE A 194 -7.94 -5.42 -9.08
C PHE A 194 -7.47 -4.53 -10.25
N VAL A 195 -6.50 -5.00 -11.05
CA VAL A 195 -5.88 -4.17 -12.08
C VAL A 195 -6.86 -3.82 -13.21
N ASN A 196 -7.76 -4.75 -13.56
CA ASN A 196 -8.80 -4.49 -14.55
C ASN A 196 -9.83 -3.46 -14.05
N GLN A 197 -10.25 -3.57 -12.79
CA GLN A 197 -11.18 -2.61 -12.19
C GLN A 197 -10.54 -1.22 -12.05
N TYR A 198 -9.26 -1.15 -11.63
CA TYR A 198 -8.53 0.11 -11.57
C TYR A 198 -8.43 0.75 -12.96
N GLN A 199 -8.10 -0.04 -13.98
CA GLN A 199 -8.03 0.42 -15.37
C GLN A 199 -9.39 0.92 -15.87
N ALA A 200 -10.48 0.21 -15.58
CA ALA A 200 -11.83 0.62 -15.96
C ALA A 200 -12.25 1.95 -15.31
N ARG A 201 -11.81 2.21 -14.06
CA ARG A 201 -12.12 3.44 -13.31
C ARG A 201 -11.28 4.64 -13.72
N THR A 202 -10.03 4.42 -14.12
CA THR A 202 -9.04 5.50 -14.29
C THR A 202 -8.49 5.63 -15.70
N GLY A 203 -8.71 4.64 -16.57
CA GLY A 203 -8.05 4.53 -17.86
C GLY A 203 -6.57 4.13 -17.78
N ARG A 204 -6.06 3.80 -16.59
CA ARG A 204 -4.65 3.49 -16.34
C ARG A 204 -4.47 2.10 -15.74
N TRP A 205 -3.44 1.41 -16.18
CA TRP A 205 -2.99 0.19 -15.50
C TRP A 205 -2.26 0.57 -14.21
N ALA A 206 -2.62 -0.08 -13.11
CA ALA A 206 -1.93 0.10 -11.83
C ALA A 206 -0.47 -0.35 -11.93
N THR A 207 0.43 0.34 -11.26
CA THR A 207 1.77 -0.19 -10.97
C THR A 207 1.64 -1.37 -10.00
N ILE A 208 2.39 -2.46 -10.21
CA ILE A 208 2.42 -3.59 -9.28
C ILE A 208 3.70 -3.48 -8.45
N TYR A 209 3.54 -3.32 -7.12
CA TYR A 209 4.62 -3.46 -6.16
C TYR A 209 4.60 -4.86 -5.58
N THR A 210 5.78 -5.50 -5.55
CA THR A 210 5.98 -6.85 -5.00
C THR A 210 7.47 -7.16 -4.80
N THR A 211 7.78 -8.31 -4.20
CA THR A 211 9.12 -8.92 -4.23
C THR A 211 9.15 -10.08 -5.22
N ALA A 212 10.33 -10.40 -5.78
CA ALA A 212 10.47 -11.52 -6.71
C ALA A 212 10.16 -12.88 -6.04
N ASP A 213 10.50 -13.02 -4.76
CA ASP A 213 10.22 -14.23 -3.98
C ASP A 213 8.73 -14.42 -3.73
N TRP A 214 8.06 -13.39 -3.24
CA TRP A 214 6.61 -13.46 -3.03
C TRP A 214 5.86 -13.73 -4.34
N TRP A 215 6.25 -13.06 -5.42
CA TRP A 215 5.63 -13.25 -6.74
C TRP A 215 5.77 -14.68 -7.23
N THR A 216 6.95 -15.27 -7.07
CA THR A 216 7.20 -16.66 -7.41
C THR A 216 6.36 -17.61 -6.58
N THR A 217 6.36 -17.40 -5.27
CA THR A 217 5.65 -18.27 -4.31
C THR A 217 4.14 -18.19 -4.49
N CYS A 218 3.59 -16.99 -4.57
CA CYS A 218 2.15 -16.77 -4.48
C CYS A 218 1.44 -16.68 -5.83
N THR A 219 2.18 -16.48 -6.94
CA THR A 219 1.59 -16.46 -8.29
C THR A 219 2.12 -17.55 -9.21
N GLY A 220 3.13 -18.34 -8.80
CA GLY A 220 3.84 -19.26 -9.68
C GLY A 220 4.69 -18.53 -10.71
N ASN A 221 5.25 -17.38 -10.36
CA ASN A 221 6.02 -16.51 -11.23
C ASN A 221 5.29 -16.13 -12.53
N TYR A 222 4.02 -15.74 -12.40
CA TYR A 222 3.15 -15.47 -13.55
C TYR A 222 3.58 -14.21 -14.32
N SER A 223 3.68 -14.34 -15.65
CA SER A 223 4.17 -13.29 -16.56
C SER A 223 3.08 -12.39 -17.15
N GLY A 224 1.80 -12.74 -16.98
CA GLY A 224 0.70 -12.15 -17.75
C GLY A 224 0.39 -10.68 -17.47
N PHE A 225 0.94 -10.08 -16.41
CA PHE A 225 0.74 -8.66 -16.10
C PHE A 225 1.83 -7.74 -16.68
N ALA A 226 2.96 -8.31 -17.11
CA ALA A 226 4.13 -7.54 -17.51
C ALA A 226 3.91 -6.67 -18.76
N ALA A 227 2.97 -7.05 -19.64
CA ALA A 227 2.68 -6.29 -20.85
C ALA A 227 1.94 -4.96 -20.58
N THR A 228 1.25 -4.85 -19.46
CA THR A 228 0.37 -3.71 -19.15
C THR A 228 0.76 -2.95 -17.89
N ASN A 229 1.25 -3.65 -16.88
CA ASN A 229 1.47 -3.09 -15.55
C ASN A 229 2.96 -2.75 -15.33
N PRO A 230 3.31 -1.51 -15.00
CA PRO A 230 4.65 -1.16 -14.55
C PRO A 230 5.03 -1.96 -13.30
N LEU A 231 6.29 -2.39 -13.21
CA LEU A 231 6.81 -3.10 -12.04
C LEU A 231 7.47 -2.13 -11.06
N TRP A 232 7.07 -2.21 -9.80
CA TRP A 232 7.78 -1.62 -8.67
C TRP A 232 8.30 -2.76 -7.80
N ILE A 233 9.58 -3.07 -7.94
CA ILE A 233 10.21 -4.21 -7.26
C ILE A 233 10.84 -3.79 -5.94
N ALA A 234 10.59 -4.54 -4.88
CA ALA A 234 11.28 -4.37 -3.60
C ALA A 234 12.41 -5.37 -3.47
N ARG A 235 13.61 -4.85 -3.23
CA ARG A 235 14.79 -5.64 -2.88
C ARG A 235 15.82 -4.75 -2.20
N TYR A 236 16.08 -5.00 -0.94
CA TYR A 236 17.07 -4.27 -0.14
C TYR A 236 18.46 -4.87 -0.35
N ALA A 237 19.10 -4.49 -1.47
CA ALA A 237 20.41 -4.98 -1.89
C ALA A 237 21.10 -3.97 -2.82
N GLY A 238 22.37 -4.19 -3.12
CA GLY A 238 23.12 -3.35 -4.05
C GLY A 238 22.72 -3.49 -5.53
N THR A 239 21.90 -4.49 -5.87
CA THR A 239 21.39 -4.74 -7.23
C THR A 239 19.96 -5.21 -7.18
N VAL A 240 19.18 -4.91 -8.22
CA VAL A 240 17.77 -5.32 -8.30
C VAL A 240 17.59 -6.84 -8.42
N GLY A 241 18.60 -7.56 -8.93
CA GLY A 241 18.57 -9.01 -9.12
C GLY A 241 17.62 -9.46 -10.22
N THR A 242 17.22 -10.73 -10.14
CA THR A 242 16.27 -11.33 -11.09
C THR A 242 14.88 -10.77 -10.87
N LEU A 243 14.27 -10.28 -11.94
CA LEU A 243 12.90 -9.77 -11.92
C LEU A 243 11.88 -10.90 -12.07
N PRO A 244 10.63 -10.70 -11.64
CA PRO A 244 9.53 -11.60 -11.93
C PRO A 244 9.35 -11.83 -13.43
N ALA A 245 8.87 -13.02 -13.82
CA ALA A 245 8.74 -13.40 -15.22
C ALA A 245 7.88 -12.40 -16.03
N GLY A 246 8.29 -12.17 -17.26
CA GLY A 246 7.66 -11.26 -18.22
C GLY A 246 8.17 -9.82 -18.16
N TRP A 247 8.62 -9.32 -17.00
CA TRP A 247 9.26 -8.00 -16.93
C TRP A 247 10.74 -8.10 -17.28
N SER A 248 11.12 -7.47 -18.38
CA SER A 248 12.55 -7.34 -18.79
C SER A 248 13.24 -6.20 -18.06
N THR A 249 12.48 -5.29 -17.47
CA THR A 249 12.97 -4.14 -16.71
C THR A 249 11.98 -3.76 -15.61
N TYR A 250 12.46 -3.09 -14.58
CA TYR A 250 11.60 -2.48 -13.56
C TYR A 250 11.32 -1.02 -13.92
N SER A 251 10.19 -0.51 -13.42
CA SER A 251 9.87 0.92 -13.46
C SER A 251 10.38 1.61 -12.20
N PHE A 252 10.09 1.04 -11.05
CA PHE A 252 10.55 1.52 -9.74
C PHE A 252 11.25 0.40 -8.98
N TRP A 253 12.24 0.76 -8.19
CA TRP A 253 12.93 -0.15 -7.29
C TRP A 253 13.00 0.47 -5.89
N GLN A 254 12.36 -0.18 -4.90
CA GLN A 254 12.52 0.09 -3.49
C GLN A 254 13.77 -0.66 -3.01
N TRP A 255 14.85 0.08 -2.79
CA TRP A 255 16.18 -0.51 -2.58
C TRP A 255 16.65 -0.47 -1.12
N ALA A 256 15.98 0.29 -0.24
CA ALA A 256 16.25 0.34 1.19
C ALA A 256 15.01 0.79 1.97
N SER A 257 14.88 0.32 3.21
CA SER A 257 13.78 0.68 4.11
C SER A 257 14.07 1.93 4.96
N SER A 258 15.22 2.55 4.77
CA SER A 258 15.62 3.78 5.46
C SER A 258 16.75 4.47 4.70
N GLY A 259 16.93 5.76 4.94
CA GLY A 259 18.01 6.52 4.30
C GLY A 259 17.81 8.03 4.39
N THR A 260 18.13 8.72 3.32
CA THR A 260 18.09 10.19 3.24
C THR A 260 16.68 10.76 3.33
N PHE A 261 15.68 10.02 2.84
CA PHE A 261 14.28 10.47 2.82
C PHE A 261 13.47 9.82 3.92
N PRO A 262 12.40 10.46 4.40
CA PRO A 262 11.40 9.80 5.24
C PRO A 262 10.79 8.58 4.52
N GLY A 263 10.64 7.46 5.24
CA GLY A 263 10.13 6.21 4.66
C GLY A 263 11.15 5.46 3.82
N ASP A 264 10.66 4.67 2.88
CA ASP A 264 11.48 3.77 2.09
C ASP A 264 12.10 4.47 0.88
N GLN A 265 13.32 4.05 0.53
CA GLN A 265 14.12 4.68 -0.50
C GLN A 265 13.87 4.02 -1.85
N ASN A 266 13.52 4.83 -2.83
CA ASN A 266 13.18 4.35 -4.16
C ASN A 266 14.00 5.02 -5.24
N ILE A 267 14.13 4.34 -6.38
CA ILE A 267 14.56 4.95 -7.63
C ILE A 267 13.55 4.65 -8.73
N TRP A 268 13.35 5.61 -9.61
CA TRP A 268 12.73 5.41 -10.91
C TRP A 268 13.82 5.06 -11.94
N ASN A 269 13.57 4.04 -12.75
CA ASN A 269 14.49 3.57 -13.78
C ASN A 269 14.42 4.46 -15.05
N GLY A 270 14.85 5.68 -14.92
CA GLY A 270 14.81 6.64 -16.03
C GLY A 270 15.02 8.08 -15.60
N THR A 271 14.80 8.99 -16.53
CA THR A 271 14.87 10.44 -16.30
C THR A 271 13.54 10.99 -15.78
N LEU A 272 13.55 12.21 -15.24
CA LEU A 272 12.34 12.92 -14.81
C LEU A 272 11.32 13.07 -15.96
N ASP A 273 11.79 13.33 -17.19
CA ASP A 273 10.90 13.48 -18.34
C ASP A 273 10.21 12.14 -18.69
N ARG A 274 10.91 11.02 -18.57
CA ARG A 274 10.30 9.70 -18.74
C ARG A 274 9.27 9.41 -17.67
N LEU A 275 9.49 9.86 -16.43
CA LEU A 275 8.51 9.74 -15.35
C LEU A 275 7.27 10.61 -15.62
N ARG A 276 7.45 11.81 -16.17
CA ARG A 276 6.34 12.65 -16.65
C ARG A 276 5.52 11.97 -17.74
N VAL A 277 6.18 11.33 -18.71
CA VAL A 277 5.49 10.54 -19.75
C VAL A 277 4.61 9.44 -19.13
N LEU A 278 5.09 8.76 -18.08
CA LEU A 278 4.27 7.81 -17.33
C LEU A 278 3.09 8.51 -16.65
N ALA A 279 3.31 9.66 -16.02
CA ALA A 279 2.26 10.43 -15.36
C ALA A 279 1.23 10.98 -16.35
N CYS A 280 1.63 11.37 -17.58
CA CYS A 280 0.74 11.90 -18.62
C CYS A 280 0.01 10.83 -19.44
N ASN A 281 0.40 9.57 -19.34
CA ASN A 281 -0.04 8.52 -20.28
C ASN A 281 0.37 8.81 -21.73
N GLY A 282 1.62 9.19 -21.93
CA GLY A 282 2.15 9.63 -23.22
C GLY A 282 2.78 11.02 -23.14
N PRO A 283 2.95 11.70 -24.26
CA PRO A 283 3.46 13.08 -24.25
C PRO A 283 2.57 13.99 -23.39
N CYS A 284 3.19 14.80 -22.53
CA CYS A 284 2.52 15.89 -21.83
C CYS A 284 2.29 17.06 -22.83
#